data_e9cfa961f25046406714521ba2468e49
#
_entry.id   e9cfa961f25046406714521ba2468e49
#
_cell.length_a   1.000
_cell.length_b   1.000
_cell.length_c   1.000
_cell.angle_alpha   90.00
_cell.angle_beta   90.00
_cell.angle_gamma   90.00
#
_symmetry.space_group_name_H-M   'P 1'
#
loop_
_entity.id
_entity.type
_entity.pdbx_description
1 polymer ?
#
loop_
_entity_poly.entity_id
_entity_poly.type
_entity_poly.pdbx_seq_one_letter_code
_entity_poly.pdbx_strand_id
1 'polypeptide(L)'
;LITISSSGNSENIINAIKWGKKNKLKTVSLNGFDGGRAKKISDISINVPCNNYGIVEDLHQSIMHILAQSIRMQNLQNKDFLKINF
;
A
#
# COMPACT_ATOMS: atom_id res chain seq x y z
N LEU A 1 -3.79 8.65 -0.09
CA LEU A 1 -3.58 8.03 1.22
C LEU A 1 -3.31 6.54 1.05
N ILE A 2 -2.22 6.08 1.59
CA ILE A 2 -1.87 4.66 1.60
C ILE A 2 -1.89 4.19 3.05
N THR A 3 -2.61 3.10 3.31
CA THR A 3 -2.63 2.45 4.62
C THR A 3 -2.03 1.05 4.53
N ILE A 4 -1.39 0.63 5.59
CA ILE A 4 -0.79 -0.70 5.70
C ILE A 4 -1.30 -1.36 6.98
N SER A 5 -2.01 -2.47 6.84
CA SER A 5 -2.55 -3.22 7.97
C SER A 5 -2.68 -4.68 7.59
N SER A 6 -1.94 -5.55 8.25
CA SER A 6 -1.98 -6.98 7.93
C SER A 6 -3.40 -7.54 8.05
N SER A 7 -4.10 -7.26 9.13
CA SER A 7 -5.48 -7.74 9.32
C SER A 7 -6.50 -6.97 8.49
N GLY A 8 -6.23 -5.72 8.17
CA GLY A 8 -7.18 -4.81 7.54
C GLY A 8 -8.35 -4.42 8.45
N ASN A 9 -8.24 -4.64 9.76
CA ASN A 9 -9.33 -4.40 10.73
C ASN A 9 -8.98 -3.45 11.86
N SER A 10 -7.74 -2.92 11.91
CA SER A 10 -7.35 -1.99 12.97
C SER A 10 -8.18 -0.72 12.91
N GLU A 11 -8.77 -0.30 14.03
CA GLU A 11 -9.66 0.85 14.07
C GLU A 11 -9.00 2.14 13.60
N ASN A 12 -7.75 2.38 13.97
CA ASN A 12 -7.01 3.55 13.51
C ASN A 12 -6.85 3.57 11.97
N ILE A 13 -6.64 2.41 11.37
CA ILE A 13 -6.52 2.27 9.91
C ILE A 13 -7.86 2.54 9.23
N ILE A 14 -8.93 1.94 9.76
CA ILE A 14 -10.28 2.14 9.21
C ILE A 14 -10.68 3.62 9.31
N ASN A 15 -10.40 4.25 10.43
CA ASN A 15 -10.68 5.68 10.62
C ASN A 15 -9.87 6.56 9.65
N ALA A 16 -8.60 6.20 9.40
CA ALA A 16 -7.77 6.92 8.43
C ALA A 16 -8.34 6.83 7.02
N ILE A 17 -8.78 5.64 6.59
CA ILE A 17 -9.39 5.45 5.27
C ILE A 17 -10.67 6.26 5.15
N LYS A 18 -11.54 6.22 6.16
CA LYS A 18 -12.79 6.99 6.18
C LYS A 18 -12.53 8.48 6.10
N TRP A 19 -11.54 8.96 6.84
CA TRP A 19 -11.12 10.36 6.79
C TRP A 19 -10.63 10.75 5.40
N GLY A 20 -9.81 9.90 4.79
CA GLY A 20 -9.30 10.13 3.43
C GLY A 20 -10.43 10.24 2.42
N LYS A 21 -11.40 9.33 2.47
CA LYS A 21 -12.56 9.35 1.58
C LYS A 21 -13.41 10.60 1.79
N LYS A 22 -13.64 10.99 3.04
CA LYS A 22 -14.37 12.22 3.37
C LYS A 22 -13.69 13.47 2.80
N ASN A 23 -12.36 13.46 2.75
CA ASN A 23 -11.56 14.58 2.25
C ASN A 23 -11.18 14.42 0.76
N LYS A 24 -11.86 13.55 0.04
CA LYS A 24 -11.72 13.33 -1.41
C LYS A 24 -10.33 12.87 -1.82
N LEU A 25 -9.63 12.16 -0.95
CA LEU A 25 -8.37 11.51 -1.26
C LEU A 25 -8.61 10.14 -1.88
N LYS A 26 -7.82 9.78 -2.87
CA LYS A 26 -7.76 8.40 -3.32
C LYS A 26 -7.16 7.55 -2.19
N THR A 27 -7.80 6.44 -1.85
CA THR A 27 -7.33 5.57 -0.78
C THR A 27 -6.85 4.24 -1.33
N VAL A 28 -5.66 3.83 -0.88
CA VAL A 28 -5.04 2.56 -1.24
C VAL A 28 -4.72 1.83 0.06
N SER A 29 -5.17 0.59 0.19
CA SER A 29 -4.86 -0.22 1.36
C SER A 29 -4.03 -1.44 0.99
N LEU A 30 -2.98 -1.69 1.79
CA LEU A 30 -2.15 -2.88 1.72
C LEU A 30 -2.54 -3.76 2.91
N ASN A 31 -3.11 -4.92 2.64
CA ASN A 31 -3.66 -5.80 3.66
C ASN A 31 -3.14 -7.23 3.51
N GLY A 32 -3.53 -8.08 4.43
CA GLY A 32 -3.24 -9.49 4.41
C GLY A 32 -4.48 -10.30 4.78
N PHE A 33 -4.29 -11.59 5.00
CA PHE A 33 -5.38 -12.49 5.36
C PHE A 33 -6.53 -12.40 4.36
N ASP A 34 -7.74 -12.09 4.82
CA ASP A 34 -8.90 -11.88 3.96
C ASP A 34 -9.08 -10.42 3.50
N GLY A 35 -8.17 -9.55 3.94
CA GLY A 35 -8.22 -8.12 3.63
C GLY A 35 -9.01 -7.27 4.62
N GLY A 36 -9.83 -7.89 5.45
CA GLY A 36 -10.63 -7.21 6.47
C GLY A 36 -11.55 -6.13 5.92
N ARG A 37 -11.93 -5.21 6.80
CA ARG A 37 -12.79 -4.06 6.41
C ARG A 37 -12.07 -3.09 5.48
N ALA A 38 -10.76 -2.95 5.61
CA ALA A 38 -9.97 -2.04 4.79
C ALA A 38 -10.10 -2.37 3.30
N LYS A 39 -10.09 -3.66 2.95
CA LYS A 39 -10.29 -4.13 1.58
C LYS A 39 -11.63 -3.66 1.01
N LYS A 40 -12.67 -3.60 1.85
CA LYS A 40 -14.02 -3.27 1.40
C LYS A 40 -14.22 -1.77 1.20
N ILE A 41 -13.55 -0.93 1.97
CA ILE A 41 -13.82 0.51 1.99
C ILE A 41 -12.78 1.35 1.23
N SER A 42 -11.59 0.83 0.96
CA SER A 42 -10.58 1.57 0.18
C SER A 42 -10.92 1.56 -1.31
N ASP A 43 -10.46 2.58 -2.02
CA ASP A 43 -10.66 2.65 -3.47
C ASP A 43 -9.87 1.58 -4.19
N ILE A 44 -8.64 1.34 -3.76
CA ILE A 44 -7.77 0.29 -4.28
C ILE A 44 -7.28 -0.55 -3.10
N SER A 45 -7.36 -1.85 -3.22
CA SER A 45 -6.84 -2.77 -2.21
C SER A 45 -5.84 -3.72 -2.85
N ILE A 46 -4.66 -3.80 -2.24
CA ILE A 46 -3.66 -4.80 -2.59
C ILE A 46 -3.60 -5.77 -1.39
N ASN A 47 -4.17 -6.95 -1.57
CA ASN A 47 -4.27 -7.93 -0.51
C ASN A 47 -3.32 -9.10 -0.74
N VAL A 48 -2.55 -9.43 0.29
CA VAL A 48 -1.72 -10.64 0.32
C VAL A 48 -2.54 -11.73 1.01
N PRO A 49 -3.12 -12.68 0.28
CA PRO A 49 -4.05 -13.67 0.85
C PRO A 49 -3.27 -14.79 1.56
N CYS A 50 -2.61 -14.45 2.64
CA CYS A 50 -1.78 -15.36 3.42
C CYS A 50 -2.06 -15.15 4.90
N ASN A 51 -2.19 -16.24 5.64
CA ASN A 51 -2.49 -16.22 7.08
C ASN A 51 -1.21 -16.26 7.92
N ASN A 52 -0.23 -15.47 7.54
CA ASN A 52 1.05 -15.36 8.24
C ASN A 52 1.51 -13.92 8.26
N TYR A 53 1.59 -13.31 9.44
CA TYR A 53 1.97 -11.92 9.61
C TYR A 53 3.34 -11.59 9.01
N GLY A 54 4.33 -12.44 9.25
CA GLY A 54 5.69 -12.21 8.75
C GLY A 54 5.74 -12.17 7.23
N ILE A 55 5.07 -13.10 6.57
CA ILE A 55 5.02 -13.14 5.10
C ILE A 55 4.25 -11.92 4.56
N VAL A 56 3.13 -11.59 5.17
CA VAL A 56 2.33 -10.41 4.78
C VAL A 56 3.15 -9.14 4.91
N GLU A 57 3.83 -8.96 6.03
CA GLU A 57 4.64 -7.77 6.28
C GLU A 57 5.83 -7.68 5.32
N ASP A 58 6.50 -8.79 5.03
CA ASP A 58 7.61 -8.83 4.08
C ASP A 58 7.15 -8.43 2.67
N LEU A 59 5.99 -8.92 2.24
CA LEU A 59 5.44 -8.57 0.94
C LEU A 59 4.95 -7.13 0.90
N HIS A 60 4.38 -6.59 1.98
CA HIS A 60 4.05 -5.17 2.08
C HIS A 60 5.30 -4.31 1.90
N GLN A 61 6.40 -4.70 2.53
CA GLN A 61 7.67 -3.98 2.40
C GLN A 61 8.16 -3.98 0.95
N SER A 62 8.07 -5.13 0.28
CA SER A 62 8.44 -5.24 -1.13
C SER A 62 7.58 -4.34 -2.02
N ILE A 63 6.27 -4.31 -1.78
CA ILE A 63 5.34 -3.45 -2.51
C ILE A 63 5.70 -1.97 -2.33
N MET A 64 6.03 -1.57 -1.09
CA MET A 64 6.43 -0.18 -0.81
C MET A 64 7.71 0.20 -1.55
N HIS A 65 8.67 -0.70 -1.64
CA HIS A 65 9.89 -0.47 -2.43
C HIS A 65 9.57 -0.31 -3.92
N ILE A 66 8.70 -1.15 -4.46
CA ILE A 66 8.28 -1.07 -5.86
C ILE A 66 7.61 0.28 -6.14
N LEU A 67 6.70 0.71 -5.27
CA LEU A 67 6.01 2.00 -5.42
C LEU A 67 6.99 3.18 -5.35
N ALA A 68 7.92 3.15 -4.41
CA ALA A 68 8.93 4.19 -4.26
C ALA A 68 9.83 4.28 -5.50
N GLN A 69 10.28 3.14 -6.01
CA GLN A 69 11.09 3.10 -7.22
C GLN A 69 10.30 3.54 -8.45
N SER A 70 9.03 3.18 -8.55
CA SER A 70 8.17 3.61 -9.66
C SER A 70 8.02 5.13 -9.71
N ILE A 71 7.80 5.75 -8.55
CA ILE A 71 7.70 7.21 -8.44
C ILE A 71 9.03 7.85 -8.85
N ARG A 72 10.14 7.31 -8.37
CA ARG A 72 11.47 7.79 -8.72
C ARG A 72 11.72 7.71 -10.21
N MET A 73 11.39 6.57 -10.84
CA MET A 73 11.57 6.37 -12.28
C MET A 73 10.74 7.36 -13.10
N GLN A 74 9.52 7.66 -12.68
CA GLN A 74 8.68 8.64 -13.38
C GLN A 74 9.25 10.06 -13.37
N ASN A 75 10.09 10.37 -12.39
CA ASN A 75 10.70 11.70 -12.25
C ASN A 75 12.11 11.80 -12.84
N LEU A 76 12.64 10.71 -13.43
CA LEU A 76 13.95 10.69 -14.04
C LEU A 76 13.85 10.82 -15.55
N GLN A 77 14.85 11.51 -16.16
CA GLN A 77 15.04 11.49 -17.60
C GLN A 77 15.70 10.16 -18.00
N ASN A 78 15.43 9.68 -19.21
CA ASN A 78 15.95 8.40 -19.68
C ASN A 78 17.47 8.24 -19.52
N LYS A 79 18.25 9.31 -19.77
CA LYS A 79 19.69 9.28 -19.61
C LYS A 79 20.16 9.04 -18.18
N ASP A 80 19.32 9.30 -17.19
CA ASP A 80 19.65 9.18 -15.78
C ASP A 80 19.55 7.74 -15.29
N PHE A 81 18.74 6.91 -15.94
CA PHE A 81 18.58 5.50 -15.57
C PHE A 81 19.89 4.71 -15.62
N LEU A 82 20.77 5.07 -16.53
CA LEU A 82 22.07 4.39 -16.69
C LEU A 82 23.06 4.74 -15.58
N LYS A 83 22.78 5.77 -14.78
CA LYS A 83 23.67 6.31 -13.75
C LYS A 83 23.22 5.99 -12.33
N ILE A 84 22.03 5.40 -12.16
CA ILE A 84 21.41 5.23 -10.85
C ILE A 84 21.37 3.77 -10.45
N ASN A 85 21.75 3.51 -9.21
CA ASN A 85 21.54 2.22 -8.54
C ASN A 85 20.22 2.26 -7.79
N PHE A 86 19.32 1.40 -8.17
CA PHE A 86 18.02 1.28 -7.51
C PHE A 86 18.05 0.38 -6.28
#